data_206f0f90243d29188451dc3ad425c1fb
#
_entry.id   206f0f90243d29188451dc3ad425c1fb
#
_cell.length_a   1.000
_cell.length_b   1.000
_cell.length_c   1.000
_cell.angle_alpha   90.00
_cell.angle_beta   90.00
_cell.angle_gamma   90.00
#
_symmetry.space_group_name_H-M   'P 1'
#
loop_
_entity.id
_entity.type
_entity.pdbx_description
1 polymer ?
#
loop_
_entity_poly.entity_id
_entity_poly.type
_entity_poly.pdbx_seq_one_letter_code
_entity_poly.pdbx_strand_id
1 'polypeptide(L)'
;MAEGWLNAKLAGKGWLAESAGVAAWGGSPASPEAVEAMREIGVDISGHSSRGLSRERMAAADYILVMTHGHRSEMVRRFPDAKDKIFLVHGFSPDGERDVMDPMGFAVEVYRRTRDEMIAALGDFLVHLAERGELSSE
;
A
#
# COMPACT_ATOMS: atom_id res chain seq x y z
N MET A 1 -0.76 -0.56 7.10
CA MET A 1 -0.02 -1.83 7.00
C MET A 1 0.94 -1.85 5.80
N ALA A 2 0.48 -1.56 4.61
CA ALA A 2 1.31 -1.61 3.39
C ALA A 2 2.53 -0.70 3.46
N GLU A 3 2.35 0.56 3.86
CA GLU A 3 3.44 1.53 3.98
C GLU A 3 4.55 1.02 4.91
N GLY A 4 4.17 0.51 6.08
CA GLY A 4 5.13 -0.01 7.05
C GLY A 4 5.94 -1.18 6.53
N TRP A 5 5.27 -2.14 5.90
CA TRP A 5 5.94 -3.31 5.34
C TRP A 5 6.88 -2.92 4.19
N LEU A 6 6.39 -2.08 3.26
CA LEU A 6 7.19 -1.62 2.13
C LEU A 6 8.43 -0.86 2.59
N ASN A 7 8.29 0.06 3.54
CA ASN A 7 9.44 0.81 4.03
C ASN A 7 10.46 -0.07 4.73
N ALA A 8 10.01 -1.13 5.42
CA ALA A 8 10.93 -2.10 6.02
C ALA A 8 11.72 -2.86 4.95
N LYS A 9 11.08 -3.23 3.84
CA LYS A 9 11.72 -3.96 2.73
C LYS A 9 12.57 -3.06 1.84
N LEU A 10 12.21 -1.78 1.71
CA LEU A 10 12.87 -0.82 0.83
C LEU A 10 13.95 0.00 1.53
N ALA A 11 14.17 -0.21 2.82
CA ALA A 11 15.16 0.52 3.58
C ALA A 11 16.55 0.44 2.91
N GLY A 12 17.18 1.58 2.69
CA GLY A 12 18.49 1.67 2.06
C GLY A 12 18.49 1.47 0.54
N LYS A 13 17.33 1.31 -0.10
CA LYS A 13 17.25 1.05 -1.54
C LYS A 13 16.85 2.27 -2.38
N GLY A 14 16.76 3.44 -1.76
CA GLY A 14 16.43 4.69 -2.46
C GLY A 14 14.95 4.89 -2.75
N TRP A 15 14.09 4.06 -2.20
CA TRP A 15 12.63 4.17 -2.33
C TRP A 15 11.99 4.55 -1.00
N LEU A 16 10.89 5.29 -1.08
CA LEU A 16 10.07 5.63 0.07
C LEU A 16 8.62 5.29 -0.24
N ALA A 17 7.97 4.57 0.65
CA ALA A 17 6.54 4.30 0.58
C ALA A 17 5.79 5.26 1.49
N GLU A 18 4.69 5.81 0.98
CA GLU A 18 3.76 6.63 1.74
C GLU A 18 2.35 6.09 1.51
N SER A 19 1.45 6.32 2.46
CA SER A 19 0.05 5.98 2.30
C SER A 19 -0.82 7.20 2.52
N ALA A 20 -2.00 7.19 1.87
CA ALA A 20 -2.97 8.26 2.02
C ALA A 20 -4.37 7.68 1.85
N GLY A 21 -5.35 8.23 2.57
CA GLY A 21 -6.74 7.79 2.46
C GLY A 21 -7.53 8.68 1.51
N VAL A 22 -8.43 8.07 0.74
CA VAL A 22 -9.31 8.78 -0.20
C VAL A 22 -10.19 9.80 0.55
N ALA A 23 -10.60 9.47 1.77
CA ALA A 23 -11.44 10.32 2.62
C ALA A 23 -10.74 10.71 3.92
N ALA A 24 -9.41 10.51 4.03
CA ALA A 24 -8.69 10.81 5.26
C ALA A 24 -8.48 12.31 5.43
N TRP A 25 -8.64 12.78 6.67
CA TRP A 25 -8.40 14.17 7.05
C TRP A 25 -6.97 14.40 7.54
N GLY A 26 -6.22 13.31 7.74
CA GLY A 26 -4.87 13.34 8.26
C GLY A 26 -4.83 13.28 9.79
N GLY A 27 -3.71 12.80 10.32
CA GLY A 27 -3.44 12.79 11.75
C GLY A 27 -4.03 11.62 12.54
N SER A 28 -4.78 10.71 11.92
CA SER A 28 -5.32 9.54 12.62
C SER A 28 -4.28 8.43 12.70
N PRO A 29 -4.14 7.77 13.87
CA PRO A 29 -3.22 6.64 14.00
C PRO A 29 -3.77 5.39 13.31
N ALA A 30 -2.90 4.39 13.12
CA ALA A 30 -3.33 3.06 12.70
C ALA A 30 -4.22 2.43 13.76
N SER A 31 -5.19 1.59 13.36
CA SER A 31 -6.06 0.91 14.32
C SER A 31 -5.24 -0.04 15.20
N PRO A 32 -5.69 -0.31 16.46
CA PRO A 32 -4.99 -1.25 17.33
C PRO A 32 -4.80 -2.63 16.70
N GLU A 33 -5.79 -3.10 15.94
CA GLU A 33 -5.73 -4.40 15.25
C GLU A 33 -4.66 -4.41 14.16
N ALA A 34 -4.50 -3.31 13.42
CA ALA A 34 -3.45 -3.18 12.41
C ALA A 34 -2.06 -3.15 13.08
N VAL A 35 -1.92 -2.40 14.16
CA VAL A 35 -0.67 -2.33 14.93
C VAL A 35 -0.27 -3.73 15.41
N GLU A 36 -1.22 -4.47 15.98
CA GLU A 36 -0.98 -5.83 16.48
C GLU A 36 -0.57 -6.78 15.36
N ALA A 37 -1.31 -6.79 14.25
CA ALA A 37 -1.01 -7.66 13.11
C ALA A 37 0.39 -7.40 12.55
N MET A 38 0.81 -6.14 12.44
CA MET A 38 2.12 -5.80 11.92
C MET A 38 3.24 -6.07 12.94
N ARG A 39 2.97 -5.89 14.23
CA ARG A 39 3.93 -6.21 15.28
C ARG A 39 4.32 -7.69 15.25
N GLU A 40 3.38 -8.57 14.94
CA GLU A 40 3.63 -10.02 14.83
C GLU A 40 4.70 -10.37 13.81
N ILE A 41 4.89 -9.54 12.80
CA ILE A 41 5.91 -9.75 11.77
C ILE A 41 7.10 -8.79 11.92
N GLY A 42 7.23 -8.14 13.07
CA GLY A 42 8.35 -7.28 13.38
C GLY A 42 8.28 -5.87 12.78
N VAL A 43 7.11 -5.42 12.36
CA VAL A 43 6.92 -4.09 11.79
C VAL A 43 6.10 -3.23 12.76
N ASP A 44 6.68 -2.14 13.24
CA ASP A 44 6.02 -1.20 14.15
C ASP A 44 5.36 -0.07 13.35
N ILE A 45 4.03 0.00 13.38
CA ILE A 45 3.26 1.08 12.76
C ILE A 45 2.52 1.93 13.81
N SER A 46 2.89 1.81 15.08
CA SER A 46 2.25 2.56 16.18
C SER A 46 2.42 4.08 16.03
N GLY A 47 3.47 4.52 15.35
CA GLY A 47 3.72 5.93 15.08
C GLY A 47 3.08 6.45 13.79
N HIS A 48 2.33 5.61 13.07
CA HIS A 48 1.72 6.00 11.80
C HIS A 48 0.63 7.05 12.02
N SER A 49 0.58 8.04 11.12
CA SER A 49 -0.46 9.07 11.09
C SER A 49 -1.02 9.13 9.68
N SER A 50 -2.35 9.11 9.55
CA SER A 50 -2.99 9.14 8.24
C SER A 50 -2.72 10.47 7.53
N ARG A 51 -2.74 10.43 6.19
CA ARG A 51 -2.56 11.61 5.33
C ARG A 51 -3.70 11.66 4.33
N GLY A 52 -4.07 12.87 3.94
CA GLY A 52 -5.02 13.09 2.84
C GLY A 52 -4.30 13.02 1.49
N LEU A 53 -5.07 12.80 0.45
CA LEU A 53 -4.56 12.87 -0.92
C LEU A 53 -4.31 14.32 -1.33
N SER A 54 -3.30 14.54 -2.17
CA SER A 54 -3.01 15.84 -2.75
C SER A 54 -2.43 15.66 -4.16
N ARG A 55 -2.55 16.71 -4.98
CA ARG A 55 -1.97 16.71 -6.32
C ARG A 55 -0.45 16.55 -6.26
N GLU A 56 0.19 17.18 -5.28
CA GLU A 56 1.63 17.12 -5.09
C GLU A 56 2.10 15.70 -4.80
N ARG A 57 1.40 14.98 -3.92
CA ARG A 57 1.71 13.58 -3.63
C ARG A 57 1.53 12.69 -4.85
N MET A 58 0.45 12.92 -5.59
CA MET A 58 0.16 12.15 -6.80
C MET A 58 1.20 12.39 -7.88
N ALA A 59 1.62 13.65 -8.07
CA ALA A 59 2.63 14.01 -9.06
C ALA A 59 4.01 13.47 -8.70
N ALA A 60 4.34 13.44 -7.41
CA ALA A 60 5.65 12.98 -6.93
C ALA A 60 5.82 11.47 -6.94
N ALA A 61 4.72 10.71 -6.91
CA ALA A 61 4.77 9.26 -6.85
C ALA A 61 5.21 8.65 -8.18
N ASP A 62 6.05 7.61 -8.12
CA ASP A 62 6.42 6.80 -9.29
C ASP A 62 5.38 5.71 -9.55
N TYR A 63 4.85 5.13 -8.49
CA TYR A 63 3.79 4.11 -8.52
C TYR A 63 2.75 4.46 -7.46
N ILE A 64 1.48 4.30 -7.82
CA ILE A 64 0.36 4.50 -6.91
C ILE A 64 -0.40 3.18 -6.86
N LEU A 65 -0.40 2.55 -5.68
CA LEU A 65 -1.06 1.26 -5.48
C LEU A 65 -2.36 1.45 -4.72
N VAL A 66 -3.42 0.88 -5.23
CA VAL A 66 -4.74 0.91 -4.59
C VAL A 66 -5.23 -0.50 -4.31
N MET A 67 -6.12 -0.65 -3.35
CA MET A 67 -6.57 -1.96 -2.88
C MET A 67 -7.69 -2.54 -3.72
N THR A 68 -8.56 -1.71 -4.28
CA THR A 68 -9.75 -2.16 -5.01
C THR A 68 -9.91 -1.46 -6.36
N HIS A 69 -10.67 -2.10 -7.26
CA HIS A 69 -11.06 -1.49 -8.53
C HIS A 69 -11.85 -0.19 -8.32
N GLY A 70 -12.69 -0.14 -7.28
CA GLY A 70 -13.42 1.07 -6.92
C GLY A 70 -12.50 2.21 -6.55
N HIS A 71 -11.46 1.94 -5.76
CA HIS A 71 -10.45 2.94 -5.42
C HIS A 71 -9.70 3.42 -6.66
N ARG A 72 -9.35 2.51 -7.57
CA ARG A 72 -8.67 2.88 -8.81
C ARG A 72 -9.53 3.82 -9.65
N SER A 73 -10.82 3.48 -9.84
CA SER A 73 -11.75 4.31 -10.60
C SER A 73 -11.88 5.70 -10.00
N GLU A 74 -12.00 5.80 -8.68
CA GLU A 74 -12.08 7.08 -7.97
C GLU A 74 -10.81 7.90 -8.14
N MET A 75 -9.64 7.26 -8.04
CA MET A 75 -8.35 7.92 -8.19
C MET A 75 -8.14 8.44 -9.61
N VAL A 76 -8.50 7.64 -10.62
CA VAL A 76 -8.42 8.06 -12.04
C VAL A 76 -9.37 9.23 -12.30
N ARG A 77 -10.56 9.21 -11.70
CA ARG A 77 -11.52 10.30 -11.83
C ARG A 77 -10.99 11.61 -11.22
N ARG A 78 -10.37 11.52 -10.04
CA ARG A 78 -9.87 12.71 -9.33
C ARG A 78 -8.52 13.20 -9.85
N PHE A 79 -7.69 12.29 -10.35
CA PHE A 79 -6.32 12.58 -10.80
C PHE A 79 -6.05 11.92 -12.15
N PRO A 80 -6.74 12.37 -13.23
CA PRO A 80 -6.60 11.73 -14.54
C PRO A 80 -5.18 11.77 -15.10
N ASP A 81 -4.39 12.77 -14.72
CA ASP A 81 -3.00 12.87 -15.16
C ASP A 81 -2.10 11.78 -14.58
N ALA A 82 -2.54 11.13 -13.50
CA ALA A 82 -1.80 10.06 -12.85
C ALA A 82 -2.25 8.66 -13.30
N LYS A 83 -3.20 8.55 -14.20
CA LYS A 83 -3.83 7.30 -14.63
C LYS A 83 -2.83 6.18 -14.93
N ASP A 84 -1.75 6.49 -15.66
CA ASP A 84 -0.80 5.48 -16.12
C ASP A 84 0.09 4.91 -15.04
N LYS A 85 0.07 5.49 -13.84
CA LYS A 85 0.85 4.99 -12.69
C LYS A 85 -0.01 4.51 -11.53
N ILE A 86 -1.33 4.40 -11.73
CA ILE A 86 -2.27 3.88 -10.73
C ILE A 86 -2.54 2.40 -11.03
N PHE A 87 -2.16 1.53 -10.11
CA PHE A 87 -2.27 0.08 -10.23
C PHE A 87 -2.98 -0.51 -9.02
N LEU A 88 -3.70 -1.61 -9.23
CA LEU A 88 -4.15 -2.42 -8.09
C LEU A 88 -2.93 -3.04 -7.41
N VAL A 89 -2.98 -3.19 -6.09
CA VAL A 89 -1.91 -3.87 -5.36
C VAL A 89 -1.69 -5.29 -5.89
N HIS A 90 -2.77 -5.97 -6.30
CA HIS A 90 -2.70 -7.28 -6.97
C HIS A 90 -2.43 -7.19 -8.48
N GLY A 91 -2.16 -6.00 -9.02
CA GLY A 91 -1.88 -5.82 -10.45
C GLY A 91 -0.64 -6.54 -10.96
N PHE A 92 0.22 -6.98 -10.06
CA PHE A 92 1.48 -7.69 -10.38
C PHE A 92 1.44 -9.17 -10.01
N SER A 93 0.30 -9.65 -9.53
CA SER A 93 0.12 -11.03 -9.10
C SER A 93 -0.03 -11.97 -10.29
N PRO A 94 0.61 -13.16 -10.29
CA PRO A 94 0.46 -14.14 -11.37
C PRO A 94 -0.99 -14.60 -11.59
N ASP A 95 -1.80 -14.55 -10.51
CA ASP A 95 -3.20 -14.98 -10.55
C ASP A 95 -4.15 -13.90 -11.10
N GLY A 96 -3.62 -12.73 -11.46
CA GLY A 96 -4.39 -11.63 -12.01
C GLY A 96 -4.87 -10.63 -10.98
N GLU A 97 -5.52 -9.59 -11.47
CA GLU A 97 -6.01 -8.50 -10.64
C GLU A 97 -7.20 -8.93 -9.78
N ARG A 98 -7.19 -8.50 -8.52
CA ARG A 98 -8.32 -8.67 -7.61
C ARG A 98 -8.25 -7.62 -6.49
N ASP A 99 -9.37 -7.44 -5.78
CA ASP A 99 -9.47 -6.48 -4.69
C ASP A 99 -8.91 -7.06 -3.39
N VAL A 100 -8.30 -6.18 -2.58
CA VAL A 100 -7.99 -6.46 -1.18
C VAL A 100 -9.02 -5.73 -0.34
N MET A 101 -9.80 -6.46 0.44
CA MET A 101 -10.85 -5.88 1.25
C MET A 101 -10.29 -5.15 2.47
N ASP A 102 -10.93 -4.02 2.83
CA ASP A 102 -10.57 -3.25 4.01
C ASP A 102 -11.02 -4.01 5.27
N PRO A 103 -10.11 -4.34 6.20
CA PRO A 103 -10.46 -5.06 7.41
C PRO A 103 -11.05 -4.17 8.52
N MET A 104 -11.20 -2.87 8.29
CA MET A 104 -11.69 -1.94 9.31
C MET A 104 -13.02 -2.40 9.90
N GLY A 105 -13.10 -2.40 11.24
CA GLY A 105 -14.28 -2.84 11.97
C GLY A 105 -14.35 -4.34 12.25
N PHE A 106 -13.39 -5.13 11.73
CA PHE A 106 -13.33 -6.57 11.96
C PHE A 106 -12.29 -6.92 13.02
N ALA A 107 -12.31 -8.18 13.46
CA ALA A 107 -11.39 -8.70 14.47
C ALA A 107 -9.96 -8.80 13.93
N VAL A 108 -8.99 -8.95 14.83
CA VAL A 108 -7.58 -9.02 14.50
C VAL A 108 -7.24 -10.16 13.52
N GLU A 109 -7.97 -11.28 13.55
CA GLU A 109 -7.76 -12.36 12.57
C GLU A 109 -8.00 -11.91 11.13
N VAL A 110 -8.96 -11.02 10.90
CA VAL A 110 -9.23 -10.47 9.57
C VAL A 110 -8.07 -9.57 9.15
N TYR A 111 -7.54 -8.79 10.07
CA TYR A 111 -6.34 -7.97 9.81
C TYR A 111 -5.13 -8.83 9.48
N ARG A 112 -4.95 -9.97 10.16
CA ARG A 112 -3.86 -10.91 9.85
C ARG A 112 -3.97 -11.47 8.45
N ARG A 113 -5.17 -11.88 8.03
CA ARG A 113 -5.41 -12.40 6.67
C ARG A 113 -5.18 -11.33 5.61
N THR A 114 -5.68 -10.12 5.85
CA THR A 114 -5.47 -8.98 4.95
C THR A 114 -3.99 -8.64 4.86
N ARG A 115 -3.28 -8.64 5.99
CA ARG A 115 -1.83 -8.44 6.04
C ARG A 115 -1.11 -9.46 5.15
N ASP A 116 -1.41 -10.74 5.32
CA ASP A 116 -0.73 -11.81 4.59
C ASP A 116 -1.01 -11.75 3.09
N GLU A 117 -2.26 -11.48 2.71
CA GLU A 117 -2.63 -11.27 1.31
C GLU A 117 -1.89 -10.08 0.70
N MET A 118 -1.85 -8.97 1.42
CA MET A 118 -1.21 -7.74 0.97
C MET A 118 0.30 -7.93 0.82
N ILE A 119 0.95 -8.63 1.76
CA ILE A 119 2.37 -8.93 1.69
C ILE A 119 2.69 -9.76 0.45
N ALA A 120 1.87 -10.75 0.13
CA ALA A 120 2.06 -11.56 -1.07
C ALA A 120 1.96 -10.68 -2.33
N ALA A 121 0.96 -9.83 -2.41
CA ALA A 121 0.77 -8.93 -3.55
C ALA A 121 1.91 -7.92 -3.69
N LEU A 122 2.33 -7.33 -2.57
CA LEU A 122 3.45 -6.37 -2.56
C LEU A 122 4.78 -7.04 -2.87
N GLY A 123 4.95 -8.30 -2.47
CA GLY A 123 6.12 -9.09 -2.85
C GLY A 123 6.21 -9.25 -4.36
N ASP A 124 5.09 -9.53 -5.02
CA ASP A 124 5.02 -9.61 -6.48
C ASP A 124 5.37 -8.26 -7.14
N PHE A 125 4.91 -7.17 -6.54
CA PHE A 125 5.27 -5.83 -6.99
C PHE A 125 6.78 -5.58 -6.88
N LEU A 126 7.41 -5.97 -5.79
CA LEU A 126 8.87 -5.82 -5.62
C LEU A 126 9.65 -6.65 -6.64
N VAL A 127 9.17 -7.85 -6.95
CA VAL A 127 9.75 -8.68 -8.02
C VAL A 127 9.66 -7.95 -9.36
N HIS A 128 8.51 -7.34 -9.65
CA HIS A 128 8.30 -6.55 -10.86
C HIS A 128 9.33 -5.42 -10.97
N LEU A 129 9.55 -4.67 -9.89
CA LEU A 129 10.55 -3.60 -9.85
C LEU A 129 11.97 -4.13 -10.11
N ALA A 130 12.31 -5.26 -9.51
CA ALA A 130 13.63 -5.89 -9.70
C ALA A 130 13.83 -6.34 -11.14
N GLU A 131 12.81 -6.95 -11.74
CA GLU A 131 12.86 -7.41 -13.15
C GLU A 131 13.03 -6.26 -14.11
N ARG A 132 12.52 -5.06 -13.78
CA ARG A 132 12.67 -3.86 -14.59
C ARG A 132 13.97 -3.11 -14.32
N GLY A 133 14.79 -3.58 -13.39
CA GLY A 133 16.03 -2.91 -13.00
C GLY A 133 15.80 -1.67 -12.14
N GLU A 134 14.58 -1.47 -11.62
CA GLU A 134 14.24 -0.32 -10.79
C GLU A 134 14.53 -0.55 -9.30
N LEU A 135 14.81 -1.80 -8.93
CA LEU A 135 15.11 -2.18 -7.55
C LEU A 135 16.28 -3.15 -7.53
N SER A 136 17.28 -2.85 -6.68
CA SER A 136 18.39 -3.76 -6.45
C SER A 136 17.90 -5.02 -5.74
N SER A 137 18.40 -6.19 -6.17
CA SER A 137 18.08 -7.48 -5.54
C SER A 137 18.88 -7.72 -4.25
N GLU A 138 19.82 -6.86 -3.92
CA GLU A 138 20.66 -6.97 -2.73
C GLU A 138 19.97 -6.43 -1.47
#